data_add07a133ada413105da4acb4dec1af5
#
_entry.id   add07a133ada413105da4acb4dec1af5
#
_cell.length_a   1.000
_cell.length_b   1.000
_cell.length_c   1.000
_cell.angle_alpha   90.00
_cell.angle_beta   90.00
_cell.angle_gamma   90.00
#
_symmetry.space_group_name_H-M   'P 1'
#
loop_
_entity.id
_entity.type
_entity.pdbx_description
1 polymer ?
#
loop_
_entity_poly.entity_id
_entity_poly.type
_entity_poly.pdbx_seq_one_letter_code
_entity_poly.pdbx_strand_id
1 'polypeptide(L)'
;LGGEAIVAEGLAKLYPGGVWGVRGVSFTSGYGELVVLLGPNGSGKTTTINMLATLIKPTSGRALVGGFDVVREAWSVRRIVAVMPQDGRPDLNWTPMEAVKWYLVARGFSVATADREARVWLERLGLWDVRGRSGWELSGGQRKRVLAAMVLATGAPVLFLDEPTSDVDVEGKYSIWSSIREAVREGRSVLYTTHDMREAERIADRVVMVKEGRVVAVGAPGRLIESLPFNYKMVVSGNASCSSRTALVELGGTRILYFKGRSEALACLAEMEGVTATVEPVSLEDAYIYHTILGGGVG
;
A
#
# COMPACT_ATOMS: atom_id res chain seq x y z
N LEU A 1 3.21 -23.85 2.53
CA LEU A 1 2.49 -23.23 1.41
C LEU A 1 3.52 -22.48 0.55
N GLY A 2 4.16 -23.13 -0.41
CA GLY A 2 5.15 -22.55 -1.32
C GLY A 2 4.51 -22.38 -2.69
N GLY A 3 3.72 -21.30 -2.91
CA GLY A 3 3.08 -21.03 -4.19
C GLY A 3 2.62 -19.57 -4.25
N GLU A 4 2.22 -19.13 -5.44
CA GLU A 4 1.67 -17.78 -5.65
C GLU A 4 0.28 -17.68 -4.99
N ALA A 5 0.13 -16.70 -4.13
CA ALA A 5 -1.15 -16.37 -3.48
C ALA A 5 -2.02 -15.49 -4.38
N ILE A 6 -1.38 -14.61 -5.17
CA ILE A 6 -2.05 -13.72 -6.13
C ILE A 6 -1.28 -13.78 -7.44
N VAL A 7 -2.00 -13.96 -8.54
CA VAL A 7 -1.49 -13.83 -9.92
C VAL A 7 -2.42 -12.86 -10.64
N ALA A 8 -1.87 -11.78 -11.16
CA ALA A 8 -2.59 -10.82 -12.01
C ALA A 8 -1.88 -10.74 -13.37
N GLU A 9 -2.61 -10.97 -14.45
CA GLU A 9 -2.10 -11.00 -15.81
C GLU A 9 -2.93 -10.06 -16.71
N GLY A 10 -2.35 -8.93 -17.09
CA GLY A 10 -2.96 -7.96 -17.97
C GLY A 10 -4.32 -7.42 -17.49
N LEU A 11 -4.52 -7.36 -16.15
CA LEU A 11 -5.79 -6.90 -15.58
C LEU A 11 -6.11 -5.49 -16.06
N ALA A 12 -7.31 -5.32 -16.62
CA ALA A 12 -7.79 -4.02 -17.06
C ALA A 12 -9.26 -3.80 -16.65
N LYS A 13 -9.59 -2.54 -16.36
CA LYS A 13 -10.94 -2.10 -16.06
C LYS A 13 -11.26 -0.80 -16.77
N LEU A 14 -12.22 -0.89 -17.67
CA LEU A 14 -12.86 0.25 -18.28
C LEU A 14 -14.24 0.45 -17.63
N TYR A 15 -14.47 1.63 -17.08
CA TYR A 15 -15.76 2.00 -16.51
C TYR A 15 -16.70 2.59 -17.56
N PRO A 16 -18.02 2.60 -17.31
CA PRO A 16 -18.96 3.33 -18.16
C PRO A 16 -18.51 4.79 -18.37
N GLY A 17 -18.69 5.32 -19.57
CA GLY A 17 -18.19 6.65 -19.93
C GLY A 17 -16.74 6.67 -20.46
N GLY A 18 -16.12 5.50 -20.67
CA GLY A 18 -14.80 5.41 -21.30
C GLY A 18 -13.61 5.69 -20.37
N VAL A 19 -13.85 5.75 -19.05
CA VAL A 19 -12.80 6.01 -18.06
C VAL A 19 -12.07 4.72 -17.68
N TRP A 20 -10.76 4.70 -17.90
CA TRP A 20 -9.91 3.61 -17.49
C TRP A 20 -9.56 3.72 -15.99
N GLY A 21 -9.93 2.71 -15.25
CA GLY A 21 -9.42 2.55 -13.87
C GLY A 21 -8.07 1.81 -13.82
N VAL A 22 -7.92 0.80 -14.70
CA VAL A 22 -6.70 -0.02 -14.81
C VAL A 22 -6.50 -0.40 -16.28
N ARG A 23 -5.24 -0.40 -16.75
CA ARG A 23 -4.90 -0.55 -18.20
C ARG A 23 -3.91 -1.68 -18.47
N GLY A 24 -4.03 -2.81 -17.76
CA GLY A 24 -3.16 -3.97 -18.00
C GLY A 24 -2.12 -4.17 -16.88
N VAL A 25 -2.57 -4.19 -15.64
CA VAL A 25 -1.71 -4.47 -14.46
C VAL A 25 -1.37 -5.95 -14.41
N SER A 26 -0.05 -6.26 -14.30
CA SER A 26 0.46 -7.61 -14.13
C SER A 26 1.44 -7.65 -12.97
N PHE A 27 1.21 -8.55 -12.02
CA PHE A 27 2.13 -8.85 -10.91
C PHE A 27 1.72 -10.15 -10.23
N THR A 28 2.61 -10.69 -9.41
CA THR A 28 2.34 -11.83 -8.53
C THR A 28 2.60 -11.49 -7.08
N SER A 29 2.05 -12.26 -6.14
CA SER A 29 2.38 -12.21 -4.71
C SER A 29 2.41 -13.63 -4.15
N GLY A 30 3.41 -13.90 -3.31
CA GLY A 30 3.54 -15.17 -2.59
C GLY A 30 2.78 -15.18 -1.26
N TYR A 31 2.63 -16.38 -0.69
CA TYR A 31 2.27 -16.51 0.72
C TYR A 31 3.45 -16.09 1.60
N GLY A 32 3.16 -15.45 2.74
CA GLY A 32 4.19 -14.88 3.61
C GLY A 32 4.87 -13.64 3.04
N GLU A 33 4.22 -12.95 2.10
CA GLU A 33 4.74 -11.75 1.45
C GLU A 33 3.80 -10.55 1.66
N LEU A 34 4.38 -9.37 1.94
CA LEU A 34 3.70 -8.08 1.93
C LEU A 34 4.05 -7.34 0.64
N VAL A 35 3.13 -7.35 -0.31
CA VAL A 35 3.23 -6.59 -1.56
C VAL A 35 2.47 -5.28 -1.43
N VAL A 36 3.13 -4.17 -1.76
CA VAL A 36 2.53 -2.84 -1.75
C VAL A 36 2.26 -2.35 -3.16
N LEU A 37 1.00 -2.08 -3.50
CA LEU A 37 0.63 -1.30 -4.67
C LEU A 37 0.83 0.18 -4.34
N LEU A 38 1.84 0.80 -4.93
CA LEU A 38 2.25 2.18 -4.66
C LEU A 38 1.93 3.09 -5.84
N GLY A 39 1.33 4.23 -5.56
CA GLY A 39 1.08 5.25 -6.59
C GLY A 39 0.11 6.34 -6.12
N PRO A 40 -0.03 7.43 -6.87
CA PRO A 40 -0.90 8.55 -6.52
C PRO A 40 -2.38 8.15 -6.54
N ASN A 41 -3.23 9.04 -6.04
CA ASN A 41 -4.67 8.87 -6.12
C ASN A 41 -5.09 8.78 -7.60
N GLY A 42 -6.03 7.88 -7.91
CA GLY A 42 -6.47 7.63 -9.29
C GLY A 42 -5.55 6.74 -10.11
N SER A 43 -4.44 6.22 -9.57
CA SER A 43 -3.53 5.32 -10.31
C SER A 43 -4.09 3.90 -10.54
N GLY A 44 -5.23 3.54 -9.95
CA GLY A 44 -5.90 2.25 -10.15
C GLY A 44 -5.72 1.24 -9.02
N LYS A 45 -5.15 1.62 -7.86
CA LYS A 45 -4.90 0.74 -6.70
C LYS A 45 -6.19 0.08 -6.19
N THR A 46 -7.16 0.90 -5.78
CA THR A 46 -8.48 0.44 -5.30
C THR A 46 -9.21 -0.40 -6.35
N THR A 47 -9.16 0.00 -7.62
CA THR A 47 -9.77 -0.77 -8.72
C THR A 47 -9.13 -2.14 -8.86
N THR A 48 -7.81 -2.24 -8.71
CA THR A 48 -7.08 -3.51 -8.75
C THR A 48 -7.48 -4.41 -7.57
N ILE A 49 -7.50 -3.88 -6.34
CA ILE A 49 -8.00 -4.63 -5.17
C ILE A 49 -9.44 -5.10 -5.39
N ASN A 50 -10.32 -4.25 -5.88
CA ASN A 50 -11.73 -4.60 -6.09
C ASN A 50 -11.91 -5.72 -7.12
N MET A 51 -11.07 -5.77 -8.17
CA MET A 51 -11.08 -6.89 -9.12
C MET A 51 -10.60 -8.20 -8.48
N LEU A 52 -9.50 -8.16 -7.74
CA LEU A 52 -8.93 -9.31 -7.05
C LEU A 52 -9.86 -9.84 -5.94
N ALA A 53 -10.52 -8.94 -5.23
CA ALA A 53 -11.51 -9.27 -4.19
C ALA A 53 -12.88 -9.68 -4.76
N THR A 54 -13.03 -9.77 -6.08
CA THR A 54 -14.28 -10.14 -6.78
C THR A 54 -15.45 -9.16 -6.56
N LEU A 55 -15.17 -7.93 -6.15
CA LEU A 55 -16.17 -6.87 -5.96
C LEU A 55 -16.61 -6.27 -7.31
N ILE A 56 -15.69 -6.23 -8.27
CA ILE A 56 -15.97 -5.82 -9.64
C ILE A 56 -15.32 -6.81 -10.61
N LYS A 57 -15.94 -7.01 -11.79
CA LYS A 57 -15.35 -7.85 -12.84
C LYS A 57 -14.34 -7.05 -13.66
N PRO A 58 -13.15 -7.62 -13.97
CA PRO A 58 -12.25 -7.05 -14.95
C PRO A 58 -12.92 -6.94 -16.33
N THR A 59 -12.52 -5.95 -17.13
CA THR A 59 -12.93 -5.81 -18.54
C THR A 59 -12.11 -6.76 -19.42
N SER A 60 -10.82 -6.94 -19.10
CA SER A 60 -9.93 -7.88 -19.75
C SER A 60 -8.80 -8.31 -18.78
N GLY A 61 -8.00 -9.27 -19.20
CA GLY A 61 -6.98 -9.89 -18.38
C GLY A 61 -7.54 -11.01 -17.49
N ARG A 62 -6.66 -11.60 -16.67
CA ARG A 62 -6.98 -12.71 -15.78
C ARG A 62 -6.35 -12.49 -14.41
N ALA A 63 -7.00 -12.98 -13.36
CA ALA A 63 -6.37 -13.08 -12.06
C ALA A 63 -6.78 -14.35 -11.33
N LEU A 64 -5.82 -14.86 -10.54
CA LEU A 64 -6.02 -15.95 -9.59
C LEU A 64 -5.72 -15.46 -8.19
N VAL A 65 -6.53 -15.86 -7.21
CA VAL A 65 -6.30 -15.62 -5.78
C VAL A 65 -6.43 -16.95 -5.06
N GLY A 66 -5.34 -17.39 -4.42
CA GLY A 66 -5.26 -18.71 -3.83
C GLY A 66 -5.46 -19.85 -4.85
N GLY A 67 -5.11 -19.62 -6.11
CA GLY A 67 -5.33 -20.55 -7.22
C GLY A 67 -6.72 -20.47 -7.86
N PHE A 68 -7.67 -19.73 -7.29
CA PHE A 68 -9.04 -19.59 -7.80
C PHE A 68 -9.18 -18.40 -8.74
N ASP A 69 -9.84 -18.58 -9.88
CA ASP A 69 -10.13 -17.52 -10.85
C ASP A 69 -11.15 -16.51 -10.29
N VAL A 70 -10.80 -15.21 -10.26
CA VAL A 70 -11.62 -14.15 -9.65
C VAL A 70 -12.98 -13.94 -10.34
N VAL A 71 -13.19 -14.44 -11.55
CA VAL A 71 -14.45 -14.33 -12.29
C VAL A 71 -15.25 -15.62 -12.23
N ARG A 72 -14.59 -16.76 -12.51
CA ARG A 72 -15.25 -18.06 -12.64
C ARG A 72 -15.49 -18.71 -11.28
N GLU A 73 -14.59 -18.46 -10.34
CA GLU A 73 -14.59 -19.08 -9.00
C GLU A 73 -14.69 -18.03 -7.88
N ALA A 74 -15.40 -16.92 -8.15
CA ALA A 74 -15.52 -15.78 -7.23
C ALA A 74 -15.95 -16.17 -5.82
N TRP A 75 -16.79 -17.20 -5.69
CA TRP A 75 -17.24 -17.69 -4.38
C TRP A 75 -16.10 -18.33 -3.58
N SER A 76 -15.24 -19.12 -4.24
CA SER A 76 -14.06 -19.73 -3.62
C SER A 76 -13.07 -18.64 -3.17
N VAL A 77 -12.85 -17.62 -4.00
CA VAL A 77 -12.02 -16.46 -3.64
C VAL A 77 -12.56 -15.77 -2.38
N ARG A 78 -13.87 -15.47 -2.32
CA ARG A 78 -14.48 -14.77 -1.15
C ARG A 78 -14.32 -15.52 0.17
N ARG A 79 -14.19 -16.84 0.15
CA ARG A 79 -13.98 -17.66 1.34
C ARG A 79 -12.58 -17.56 1.92
N ILE A 80 -11.59 -17.24 1.11
CA ILE A 80 -10.18 -17.20 1.50
C ILE A 80 -9.61 -15.78 1.63
N VAL A 81 -10.39 -14.75 1.29
CA VAL A 81 -9.93 -13.36 1.38
C VAL A 81 -10.62 -12.60 2.51
N ALA A 82 -9.94 -11.62 3.06
CA ALA A 82 -10.56 -10.55 3.84
C ALA A 82 -10.11 -9.19 3.28
N VAL A 83 -11.03 -8.24 3.24
CA VAL A 83 -10.84 -6.94 2.57
C VAL A 83 -11.08 -5.81 3.57
N MET A 84 -10.14 -4.91 3.68
CA MET A 84 -10.28 -3.62 4.32
C MET A 84 -10.41 -2.54 3.24
N PRO A 85 -11.60 -2.04 2.94
CA PRO A 85 -11.77 -1.01 1.92
C PRO A 85 -11.32 0.37 2.43
N GLN A 86 -10.90 1.25 1.52
CA GLN A 86 -10.40 2.59 1.83
C GLN A 86 -11.40 3.40 2.66
N ASP A 87 -12.66 3.48 2.21
CA ASP A 87 -13.73 4.23 2.86
C ASP A 87 -14.55 3.38 3.84
N GLY A 88 -14.06 2.19 4.19
CA GLY A 88 -14.72 1.30 5.12
C GLY A 88 -14.86 1.90 6.51
N ARG A 89 -16.03 1.67 7.12
CA ARG A 89 -16.31 2.09 8.50
C ARG A 89 -17.02 0.96 9.22
N PRO A 90 -16.67 0.69 10.50
CA PRO A 90 -17.51 -0.15 11.32
C PRO A 90 -18.88 0.53 11.53
N ASP A 91 -19.91 -0.25 11.82
CA ASP A 91 -21.20 0.33 12.21
C ASP A 91 -21.01 1.21 13.46
N LEU A 92 -21.41 2.47 13.34
CA LEU A 92 -21.19 3.47 14.40
C LEU A 92 -22.08 3.25 15.63
N ASN A 93 -23.14 2.45 15.51
CA ASN A 93 -23.99 2.07 16.63
C ASN A 93 -23.39 0.92 17.46
N TRP A 94 -22.39 0.24 16.92
CA TRP A 94 -21.70 -0.83 17.62
C TRP A 94 -20.45 -0.32 18.35
N THR A 95 -20.14 -0.99 19.43
CA THR A 95 -18.86 -0.85 20.11
C THR A 95 -17.75 -1.58 19.32
N PRO A 96 -16.47 -1.24 19.50
CA PRO A 96 -15.35 -2.01 18.92
C PRO A 96 -15.45 -3.52 19.16
N MET A 97 -15.84 -3.90 20.39
CA MET A 97 -15.99 -5.31 20.75
C MET A 97 -17.11 -5.99 19.93
N GLU A 98 -18.25 -5.36 19.80
CA GLU A 98 -19.37 -5.86 18.99
C GLU A 98 -19.02 -5.90 17.50
N ALA A 99 -18.38 -4.86 16.98
CA ALA A 99 -18.02 -4.77 15.57
C ALA A 99 -17.10 -5.94 15.15
N VAL A 100 -16.03 -6.19 15.90
CA VAL A 100 -15.12 -7.31 15.59
C VAL A 100 -15.82 -8.64 15.81
N LYS A 101 -16.48 -8.84 16.95
CA LYS A 101 -17.17 -10.09 17.31
C LYS A 101 -18.22 -10.48 16.27
N TRP A 102 -19.16 -9.60 15.94
CA TRP A 102 -20.24 -9.93 15.03
C TRP A 102 -19.76 -10.06 13.58
N TYR A 103 -18.74 -9.34 13.19
CA TYR A 103 -18.08 -9.57 11.90
C TYR A 103 -17.51 -10.99 11.80
N LEU A 104 -16.83 -11.48 12.84
CA LEU A 104 -16.31 -12.85 12.88
C LEU A 104 -17.41 -13.91 12.89
N VAL A 105 -18.49 -13.68 13.64
CA VAL A 105 -19.67 -14.57 13.62
C VAL A 105 -20.27 -14.64 12.21
N ALA A 106 -20.41 -13.51 11.52
CA ALA A 106 -20.86 -13.47 10.12
C ALA A 106 -19.90 -14.20 9.16
N ARG A 107 -18.61 -14.31 9.54
CA ARG A 107 -17.60 -15.11 8.82
C ARG A 107 -17.61 -16.60 9.21
N GLY A 108 -18.51 -17.05 10.08
CA GLY A 108 -18.69 -18.44 10.46
C GLY A 108 -17.97 -18.87 11.74
N PHE A 109 -17.42 -17.94 12.52
CA PHE A 109 -16.84 -18.25 13.82
C PHE A 109 -17.94 -18.52 14.86
N SER A 110 -17.66 -19.42 15.83
CA SER A 110 -18.51 -19.53 17.00
C SER A 110 -18.49 -18.24 17.82
N VAL A 111 -19.57 -17.92 18.52
CA VAL A 111 -19.65 -16.72 19.37
C VAL A 111 -18.51 -16.67 20.39
N ALA A 112 -18.17 -17.81 21.01
CA ALA A 112 -17.09 -17.90 21.99
C ALA A 112 -15.70 -17.66 21.37
N THR A 113 -15.45 -18.17 20.17
CA THR A 113 -14.19 -17.93 19.43
C THR A 113 -14.12 -16.48 18.98
N ALA A 114 -15.20 -15.94 18.43
CA ALA A 114 -15.27 -14.55 17.97
C ALA A 114 -15.03 -13.56 19.13
N ASP A 115 -15.55 -13.84 20.30
CA ASP A 115 -15.34 -13.02 21.50
C ASP A 115 -13.86 -13.01 21.95
N ARG A 116 -13.22 -14.18 21.96
CA ARG A 116 -11.80 -14.32 22.31
C ARG A 116 -10.91 -13.60 21.27
N GLU A 117 -11.14 -13.84 19.98
CA GLU A 117 -10.36 -13.19 18.93
C GLU A 117 -10.57 -11.67 18.91
N ALA A 118 -11.80 -11.19 19.12
CA ALA A 118 -12.09 -9.77 19.23
C ALA A 118 -11.26 -9.12 20.35
N ARG A 119 -11.19 -9.76 21.51
CA ARG A 119 -10.35 -9.29 22.62
C ARG A 119 -8.88 -9.20 22.21
N VAL A 120 -8.31 -10.28 21.68
CA VAL A 120 -6.89 -10.33 21.28
C VAL A 120 -6.54 -9.23 20.30
N TRP A 121 -7.37 -9.04 19.26
CA TRP A 121 -7.08 -8.05 18.24
C TRP A 121 -7.33 -6.61 18.67
N LEU A 122 -8.28 -6.36 19.56
CA LEU A 122 -8.48 -5.03 20.15
C LEU A 122 -7.32 -4.66 21.09
N GLU A 123 -6.78 -5.62 21.87
CA GLU A 123 -5.59 -5.41 22.69
C GLU A 123 -4.36 -5.09 21.82
N ARG A 124 -4.10 -5.88 20.76
CA ARG A 124 -2.98 -5.69 19.81
C ARG A 124 -3.01 -4.33 19.11
N LEU A 125 -4.20 -3.86 18.77
CA LEU A 125 -4.38 -2.59 18.06
C LEU A 125 -4.59 -1.38 19.00
N GLY A 126 -4.36 -1.55 20.31
CA GLY A 126 -4.46 -0.47 21.30
C GLY A 126 -5.87 0.11 21.43
N LEU A 127 -6.90 -0.74 21.31
CA LEU A 127 -8.30 -0.34 21.38
C LEU A 127 -9.03 -0.89 22.60
N TRP A 128 -8.32 -1.62 23.49
CA TRP A 128 -8.95 -2.28 24.64
C TRP A 128 -9.67 -1.32 25.58
N ASP A 129 -9.08 -0.15 25.83
CA ASP A 129 -9.65 0.86 26.74
C ASP A 129 -10.93 1.52 26.20
N VAL A 130 -11.10 1.47 24.90
CA VAL A 130 -12.27 2.04 24.21
C VAL A 130 -13.25 0.98 23.69
N ARG A 131 -13.02 -0.31 23.99
CA ARG A 131 -13.79 -1.46 23.47
C ARG A 131 -15.29 -1.40 23.68
N GLY A 132 -15.75 -0.70 24.74
CA GLY A 132 -17.17 -0.54 25.09
C GLY A 132 -17.76 0.83 24.72
N ARG A 133 -16.99 1.73 24.10
CA ARG A 133 -17.51 3.02 23.62
C ARG A 133 -18.32 2.83 22.36
N SER A 134 -19.33 3.65 22.15
CA SER A 134 -20.05 3.70 20.88
C SER A 134 -19.11 4.07 19.74
N GLY A 135 -19.30 3.52 18.55
CA GLY A 135 -18.55 3.89 17.36
C GLY A 135 -18.61 5.39 17.02
N TRP A 136 -19.66 6.08 17.46
CA TRP A 136 -19.80 7.54 17.34
C TRP A 136 -18.77 8.31 18.16
N GLU A 137 -18.36 7.78 19.31
CA GLU A 137 -17.40 8.41 20.23
C GLU A 137 -15.93 8.18 19.82
N LEU A 138 -15.69 7.31 18.84
CA LEU A 138 -14.34 6.98 18.38
C LEU A 138 -13.80 8.05 17.43
N SER A 139 -12.50 8.31 17.51
CA SER A 139 -11.79 9.10 16.49
C SER A 139 -11.75 8.36 15.15
N GLY A 140 -11.46 9.08 14.05
CA GLY A 140 -11.28 8.48 12.73
C GLY A 140 -10.22 7.38 12.72
N GLY A 141 -9.06 7.62 13.33
CA GLY A 141 -7.99 6.63 13.46
C GLY A 141 -8.37 5.42 14.32
N GLN A 142 -9.15 5.61 15.39
CA GLN A 142 -9.68 4.49 16.18
C GLN A 142 -10.63 3.63 15.36
N ARG A 143 -11.55 4.23 14.60
CA ARG A 143 -12.45 3.50 13.68
C ARG A 143 -11.68 2.71 12.64
N LYS A 144 -10.62 3.29 12.08
CA LYS A 144 -9.76 2.62 11.11
C LYS A 144 -9.05 1.40 11.74
N ARG A 145 -8.56 1.53 12.97
CA ARG A 145 -7.97 0.40 13.73
C ARG A 145 -9.01 -0.68 14.07
N VAL A 146 -10.25 -0.33 14.37
CA VAL A 146 -11.34 -1.32 14.54
C VAL A 146 -11.58 -2.09 13.25
N LEU A 147 -11.59 -1.41 12.10
CA LEU A 147 -11.74 -2.06 10.80
C LEU A 147 -10.55 -3.01 10.50
N ALA A 148 -9.33 -2.60 10.86
CA ALA A 148 -8.15 -3.47 10.76
C ALA A 148 -8.29 -4.70 11.67
N ALA A 149 -8.79 -4.53 12.92
CA ALA A 149 -9.06 -5.63 13.83
C ALA A 149 -10.07 -6.63 13.23
N MET A 150 -11.17 -6.14 12.65
CA MET A 150 -12.18 -6.98 12.00
C MET A 150 -11.55 -7.87 10.92
N VAL A 151 -10.71 -7.28 10.06
CA VAL A 151 -10.10 -7.98 8.90
C VAL A 151 -9.00 -8.94 9.35
N LEU A 152 -8.08 -8.50 10.20
CA LEU A 152 -6.95 -9.30 10.67
C LEU A 152 -7.39 -10.50 11.51
N ALA A 153 -8.42 -10.33 12.35
CA ALA A 153 -8.98 -11.38 13.21
C ALA A 153 -9.60 -12.56 12.45
N THR A 154 -9.91 -12.38 11.15
CA THR A 154 -10.50 -13.46 10.33
C THR A 154 -9.58 -14.65 10.12
N GLY A 155 -8.27 -14.50 10.27
CA GLY A 155 -7.29 -15.52 9.90
C GLY A 155 -7.25 -15.85 8.40
N ALA A 156 -7.86 -15.01 7.54
CA ALA A 156 -7.90 -15.24 6.10
C ALA A 156 -6.50 -15.36 5.51
N PRO A 157 -6.22 -16.36 4.63
CA PRO A 157 -4.90 -16.55 4.04
C PRO A 157 -4.46 -15.41 3.12
N VAL A 158 -5.39 -14.66 2.54
CA VAL A 158 -5.09 -13.51 1.68
C VAL A 158 -5.82 -12.27 2.20
N LEU A 159 -5.09 -11.20 2.43
CA LEU A 159 -5.59 -9.92 2.93
C LEU A 159 -5.43 -8.84 1.87
N PHE A 160 -6.49 -8.10 1.61
CA PHE A 160 -6.50 -6.89 0.79
C PHE A 160 -6.74 -5.68 1.67
N LEU A 161 -5.75 -4.79 1.79
CA LEU A 161 -5.79 -3.64 2.68
C LEU A 161 -5.63 -2.36 1.86
N ASP A 162 -6.73 -1.64 1.67
CA ASP A 162 -6.75 -0.42 0.86
C ASP A 162 -6.60 0.82 1.74
N GLU A 163 -5.40 1.42 1.71
CA GLU A 163 -4.98 2.57 2.52
C GLU A 163 -5.32 2.44 4.02
N PRO A 164 -4.87 1.36 4.69
CA PRO A 164 -5.34 1.02 6.04
C PRO A 164 -4.84 1.96 7.14
N THR A 165 -3.86 2.79 6.85
CA THR A 165 -3.26 3.74 7.80
C THR A 165 -3.58 5.21 7.49
N SER A 166 -4.43 5.47 6.48
CA SER A 166 -4.88 6.83 6.20
C SER A 166 -5.62 7.41 7.42
N ASP A 167 -5.31 8.65 7.77
CA ASP A 167 -5.90 9.37 8.91
C ASP A 167 -5.66 8.72 10.30
N VAL A 168 -4.68 7.83 10.40
CA VAL A 168 -4.28 7.18 11.65
C VAL A 168 -3.04 7.91 12.21
N ASP A 169 -3.02 8.11 13.52
CA ASP A 169 -1.88 8.66 14.25
C ASP A 169 -0.64 7.75 14.19
N VAL A 170 0.51 8.26 14.58
CA VAL A 170 1.77 7.54 14.48
C VAL A 170 1.73 6.20 15.22
N GLU A 171 1.24 6.19 16.48
CA GLU A 171 1.15 4.96 17.29
C GLU A 171 0.21 3.94 16.66
N GLY A 172 -0.93 4.39 16.18
CA GLY A 172 -1.89 3.54 15.47
C GLY A 172 -1.34 2.96 14.18
N LYS A 173 -0.56 3.72 13.39
CA LYS A 173 0.13 3.20 12.21
C LYS A 173 1.07 2.04 12.58
N TYR A 174 1.90 2.24 13.62
CA TYR A 174 2.82 1.20 14.08
C TYR A 174 2.10 -0.06 14.56
N SER A 175 0.97 0.08 15.27
CA SER A 175 0.19 -1.08 15.74
C SER A 175 -0.42 -1.86 14.56
N ILE A 176 -0.92 -1.16 13.52
CA ILE A 176 -1.42 -1.79 12.30
C ILE A 176 -0.28 -2.51 11.55
N TRP A 177 0.87 -1.85 11.33
CA TRP A 177 2.01 -2.46 10.62
C TRP A 177 2.58 -3.67 11.35
N SER A 178 2.71 -3.60 12.68
CA SER A 178 3.15 -4.73 13.50
C SER A 178 2.21 -5.92 13.35
N SER A 179 0.91 -5.68 13.41
CA SER A 179 -0.12 -6.71 13.24
C SER A 179 -0.12 -7.32 11.84
N ILE A 180 0.08 -6.51 10.80
CA ILE A 180 0.22 -6.98 9.41
C ILE A 180 1.49 -7.84 9.26
N ARG A 181 2.62 -7.40 9.82
CA ARG A 181 3.87 -8.16 9.78
C ARG A 181 3.76 -9.51 10.51
N GLU A 182 2.99 -9.58 11.59
CA GLU A 182 2.70 -10.84 12.26
C GLU A 182 1.88 -11.77 11.35
N ALA A 183 0.83 -11.25 10.71
CA ALA A 183 0.03 -12.02 9.75
C ALA A 183 0.89 -12.58 8.59
N VAL A 184 1.84 -11.79 8.07
CA VAL A 184 2.79 -12.22 7.04
C VAL A 184 3.70 -13.34 7.56
N ARG A 185 4.22 -13.22 8.79
CA ARG A 185 5.04 -14.28 9.42
C ARG A 185 4.27 -15.57 9.66
N GLU A 186 2.96 -15.48 9.87
CA GLU A 186 2.05 -16.63 9.95
C GLU A 186 1.79 -17.27 8.57
N GLY A 187 2.38 -16.76 7.49
CA GLY A 187 2.26 -17.28 6.14
C GLY A 187 1.11 -16.68 5.32
N ARG A 188 0.44 -15.62 5.79
CA ARG A 188 -0.61 -14.94 5.03
C ARG A 188 0.01 -14.07 3.94
N SER A 189 -0.66 -13.95 2.80
CA SER A 189 -0.32 -12.98 1.75
C SER A 189 -1.07 -11.68 2.00
N VAL A 190 -0.36 -10.56 1.92
CA VAL A 190 -0.96 -9.23 2.11
C VAL A 190 -0.71 -8.36 0.90
N LEU A 191 -1.77 -7.89 0.27
CA LEU A 191 -1.74 -6.84 -0.73
C LEU A 191 -2.21 -5.54 -0.07
N TYR A 192 -1.30 -4.60 0.04
CA TYR A 192 -1.47 -3.32 0.70
C TYR A 192 -1.44 -2.19 -0.31
N THR A 193 -2.28 -1.19 -0.19
CA THR A 193 -2.17 0.01 -1.03
C THR A 193 -1.80 1.23 -0.21
N THR A 194 -0.98 2.08 -0.77
CA THR A 194 -0.69 3.40 -0.23
C THR A 194 -0.24 4.35 -1.34
N HIS A 195 -0.34 5.64 -1.08
CA HIS A 195 0.30 6.68 -1.87
C HIS A 195 1.53 7.27 -1.14
N ASP A 196 1.78 6.86 0.10
CA ASP A 196 2.92 7.29 0.91
C ASP A 196 4.16 6.42 0.58
N MET A 197 5.14 7.05 -0.08
CA MET A 197 6.39 6.39 -0.50
C MET A 197 7.22 5.92 0.69
N ARG A 198 7.26 6.72 1.78
CA ARG A 198 8.01 6.38 3.00
C ARG A 198 7.40 5.18 3.72
N GLU A 199 6.07 5.11 3.73
CA GLU A 199 5.36 3.96 4.27
C GLU A 199 5.70 2.69 3.47
N ALA A 200 5.58 2.74 2.14
CA ALA A 200 5.90 1.61 1.27
C ALA A 200 7.36 1.16 1.42
N GLU A 201 8.32 2.09 1.45
CA GLU A 201 9.73 1.78 1.65
C GLU A 201 9.99 1.04 2.97
N ARG A 202 9.26 1.43 4.02
CA ARG A 202 9.40 0.87 5.36
C ARG A 202 8.83 -0.53 5.54
N ILE A 203 7.64 -0.78 4.94
CA ILE A 203 6.88 -1.99 5.26
C ILE A 203 6.89 -3.05 4.18
N ALA A 204 7.17 -2.72 2.91
CA ALA A 204 7.03 -3.64 1.81
C ALA A 204 8.17 -4.67 1.73
N ASP A 205 7.85 -5.93 1.43
CA ASP A 205 8.82 -6.89 0.93
C ASP A 205 9.06 -6.64 -0.56
N ARG A 206 7.97 -6.29 -1.28
CA ARG A 206 8.01 -5.90 -2.69
C ARG A 206 6.98 -4.80 -2.97
N VAL A 207 7.36 -3.88 -3.84
CA VAL A 207 6.52 -2.78 -4.30
C VAL A 207 6.17 -3.01 -5.77
N VAL A 208 4.92 -2.76 -6.10
CA VAL A 208 4.39 -2.64 -7.46
C VAL A 208 4.00 -1.17 -7.65
N MET A 209 4.84 -0.42 -8.33
CA MET A 209 4.58 0.99 -8.63
C MET A 209 3.56 1.11 -9.76
N VAL A 210 2.49 1.87 -9.53
CA VAL A 210 1.43 2.07 -10.52
C VAL A 210 1.23 3.55 -10.84
N LYS A 211 1.08 3.85 -12.13
CA LYS A 211 0.75 5.18 -12.65
C LYS A 211 -0.26 5.02 -13.80
N GLU A 212 -1.34 5.79 -13.76
CA GLU A 212 -2.37 5.82 -14.82
C GLU A 212 -2.90 4.44 -15.23
N GLY A 213 -3.07 3.55 -14.23
CA GLY A 213 -3.57 2.19 -14.43
C GLY A 213 -2.56 1.21 -15.03
N ARG A 214 -1.27 1.53 -15.05
CA ARG A 214 -0.18 0.68 -15.54
C ARG A 214 0.87 0.45 -14.46
N VAL A 215 1.51 -0.72 -14.48
CA VAL A 215 2.70 -0.98 -13.67
C VAL A 215 3.89 -0.30 -14.35
N VAL A 216 4.66 0.48 -13.57
CA VAL A 216 5.86 1.18 -14.05
C VAL A 216 7.16 0.60 -13.50
N ALA A 217 7.10 -0.04 -12.33
CA ALA A 217 8.23 -0.77 -11.77
C ALA A 217 7.74 -1.81 -10.74
N VAL A 218 8.50 -2.90 -10.59
CA VAL A 218 8.25 -3.94 -9.57
C VAL A 218 9.58 -4.36 -8.96
N GLY A 219 9.67 -4.40 -7.64
CA GLY A 219 10.88 -4.85 -6.96
C GLY A 219 10.84 -4.64 -5.45
N ALA A 220 11.81 -5.19 -4.73
CA ALA A 220 12.03 -4.82 -3.34
C ALA A 220 12.44 -3.33 -3.26
N PRO A 221 11.99 -2.57 -2.23
CA PRO A 221 12.30 -1.14 -2.12
C PRO A 221 13.79 -0.82 -2.31
N GLY A 222 14.66 -1.53 -1.59
CA GLY A 222 16.11 -1.31 -1.69
C GLY A 222 16.66 -1.57 -3.10
N ARG A 223 16.16 -2.58 -3.82
CA ARG A 223 16.59 -2.88 -5.19
C ARG A 223 16.15 -1.81 -6.18
N LEU A 224 14.94 -1.26 -6.00
CA LEU A 224 14.45 -0.16 -6.83
C LEU A 224 15.30 1.11 -6.62
N ILE A 225 15.70 1.38 -5.38
CA ILE A 225 16.59 2.51 -5.05
C ILE A 225 18.00 2.27 -5.59
N GLU A 226 18.58 1.09 -5.38
CA GLU A 226 19.92 0.72 -5.88
C GLU A 226 20.04 0.75 -7.42
N SER A 227 18.92 0.56 -8.14
CA SER A 227 18.90 0.59 -9.61
C SER A 227 18.95 1.99 -10.22
N LEU A 228 18.84 3.04 -9.40
CA LEU A 228 18.90 4.42 -9.87
C LEU A 228 20.32 4.78 -10.38
N PRO A 229 20.43 5.59 -11.44
CA PRO A 229 21.73 6.03 -11.96
C PRO A 229 22.40 7.12 -11.11
N PHE A 230 21.84 7.43 -9.95
CA PHE A 230 22.30 8.44 -8.99
C PHE A 230 22.01 7.95 -7.55
N ASN A 231 22.80 8.45 -6.58
CA ASN A 231 22.71 8.02 -5.19
C ASN A 231 22.33 9.15 -4.22
N TYR A 232 22.46 10.40 -4.66
CA TYR A 232 22.18 11.57 -3.83
C TYR A 232 21.28 12.55 -4.57
N LYS A 233 20.48 13.26 -3.78
CA LYS A 233 19.65 14.36 -4.26
C LYS A 233 19.88 15.63 -3.44
N MET A 234 19.56 16.75 -4.04
CA MET A 234 19.48 18.06 -3.39
C MET A 234 18.18 18.73 -3.83
N VAL A 235 17.39 19.14 -2.86
CA VAL A 235 16.12 19.85 -3.08
C VAL A 235 16.37 21.33 -2.91
N VAL A 236 16.10 22.12 -3.95
CA VAL A 236 16.29 23.57 -3.97
C VAL A 236 15.04 24.30 -4.42
N SER A 237 14.81 25.47 -3.84
CA SER A 237 13.75 26.37 -4.28
C SER A 237 14.33 27.43 -5.23
N GLY A 238 13.57 27.81 -6.27
CA GLY A 238 13.99 28.81 -7.25
C GLY A 238 14.86 28.28 -8.38
N ASN A 239 15.61 29.18 -9.04
CA ASN A 239 16.35 28.90 -10.27
C ASN A 239 17.80 28.38 -10.08
N ALA A 240 18.12 27.92 -8.87
CA ALA A 240 19.46 27.38 -8.62
C ALA A 240 19.73 26.13 -9.49
N SER A 241 20.86 26.09 -10.15
CA SER A 241 21.31 24.93 -10.94
C SER A 241 22.83 24.89 -10.95
N CYS A 242 23.41 23.70 -11.12
CA CYS A 242 24.84 23.54 -11.37
C CYS A 242 25.08 22.58 -12.52
N SER A 243 26.26 22.63 -13.08
CA SER A 243 26.66 21.82 -14.24
C SER A 243 26.96 20.37 -13.90
N SER A 244 27.34 20.08 -12.64
CA SER A 244 27.80 18.75 -12.19
C SER A 244 26.65 17.77 -11.88
N ARG A 245 25.37 18.17 -12.02
CA ARG A 245 24.23 17.29 -11.77
C ARG A 245 24.10 16.16 -12.81
N THR A 246 23.69 14.99 -12.38
CA THR A 246 23.38 13.85 -13.26
C THR A 246 21.98 14.01 -13.90
N ALA A 247 20.99 14.49 -13.14
CA ALA A 247 19.63 14.74 -13.60
C ALA A 247 18.98 15.90 -12.84
N LEU A 248 17.91 16.45 -13.42
CA LEU A 248 17.11 17.53 -12.83
C LEU A 248 15.63 17.22 -13.03
N VAL A 249 14.84 17.41 -11.99
CA VAL A 249 13.38 17.37 -12.05
C VAL A 249 12.83 18.66 -11.46
N GLU A 250 11.82 19.24 -12.10
CA GLU A 250 11.09 20.41 -11.60
C GLU A 250 9.65 20.00 -11.24
N LEU A 251 9.28 20.21 -9.99
CA LEU A 251 7.95 19.88 -9.46
C LEU A 251 7.43 21.05 -8.61
N GLY A 252 6.34 21.68 -9.06
CA GLY A 252 5.67 22.71 -8.27
C GLY A 252 6.56 23.89 -7.84
N GLY A 253 7.53 24.31 -8.66
CA GLY A 253 8.48 25.39 -8.33
C GLY A 253 9.67 24.95 -7.49
N THR A 254 9.76 23.67 -7.17
CA THR A 254 10.91 23.06 -6.49
C THR A 254 11.74 22.29 -7.52
N ARG A 255 13.08 22.39 -7.43
CA ARG A 255 14.02 21.65 -8.24
C ARG A 255 14.68 20.55 -7.43
N ILE A 256 14.73 19.34 -7.97
CA ILE A 256 15.45 18.20 -7.42
C ILE A 256 16.63 17.93 -8.34
N LEU A 257 17.82 18.13 -7.82
CA LEU A 257 19.08 17.87 -8.50
C LEU A 257 19.61 16.51 -8.04
N TYR A 258 19.95 15.63 -8.97
CA TYR A 258 20.46 14.29 -8.68
C TYR A 258 21.94 14.18 -9.02
N PHE A 259 22.68 13.43 -8.18
CA PHE A 259 24.14 13.27 -8.25
C PHE A 259 24.54 11.81 -8.04
N LYS A 260 25.64 11.39 -8.68
CA LYS A 260 26.24 10.07 -8.43
C LYS A 260 26.95 10.00 -7.10
N GLY A 261 27.67 11.07 -6.74
CA GLY A 261 28.49 11.15 -5.54
C GLY A 261 28.07 12.27 -4.60
N ARG A 262 28.24 12.04 -3.28
CA ARG A 262 27.98 13.06 -2.26
C ARG A 262 28.90 14.29 -2.40
N SER A 263 30.16 14.07 -2.78
CA SER A 263 31.14 15.16 -3.00
C SER A 263 30.73 16.08 -4.14
N GLU A 264 30.17 15.53 -5.22
CA GLU A 264 29.65 16.31 -6.34
C GLU A 264 28.46 17.18 -5.91
N ALA A 265 27.56 16.63 -5.11
CA ALA A 265 26.40 17.35 -4.57
C ALA A 265 26.83 18.49 -3.63
N LEU A 266 27.83 18.24 -2.76
CA LEU A 266 28.35 19.26 -1.83
C LEU A 266 29.11 20.35 -2.57
N ALA A 267 29.90 20.03 -3.59
CA ALA A 267 30.57 21.00 -4.43
C ALA A 267 29.54 21.90 -5.16
N CYS A 268 28.50 21.29 -5.73
CA CYS A 268 27.42 22.03 -6.34
C CYS A 268 26.70 22.97 -5.36
N LEU A 269 26.46 22.54 -4.12
CA LEU A 269 25.86 23.38 -3.09
C LEU A 269 26.76 24.58 -2.73
N ALA A 270 28.07 24.38 -2.68
CA ALA A 270 29.04 25.46 -2.39
C ALA A 270 29.12 26.55 -3.48
N GLU A 271 28.76 26.20 -4.73
CA GLU A 271 28.68 27.14 -5.86
C GLU A 271 27.41 28.00 -5.84
N MET A 272 26.39 27.61 -5.03
CA MET A 272 25.09 28.28 -4.99
C MET A 272 25.05 29.35 -3.90
N GLU A 273 25.25 30.60 -4.27
CA GLU A 273 25.18 31.73 -3.36
C GLU A 273 23.71 31.94 -2.88
N GLY A 274 23.52 32.06 -1.56
CA GLY A 274 22.21 32.39 -0.95
C GLY A 274 21.17 31.28 -1.00
N VAL A 275 21.55 30.05 -1.37
CA VAL A 275 20.66 28.88 -1.41
C VAL A 275 20.86 28.01 -0.18
N THR A 276 19.76 27.75 0.53
CA THR A 276 19.76 26.73 1.60
C THR A 276 19.20 25.43 1.05
N ALA A 277 19.99 24.38 1.05
CA ALA A 277 19.56 23.05 0.62
C ALA A 277 20.26 21.96 1.43
N THR A 278 19.67 20.78 1.49
CA THR A 278 20.24 19.58 2.11
C THR A 278 20.59 18.57 1.04
N VAL A 279 21.73 17.90 1.22
CA VAL A 279 22.14 16.77 0.40
C VAL A 279 21.72 15.48 1.12
N GLU A 280 20.83 14.74 0.51
CA GLU A 280 20.22 13.52 1.07
C GLU A 280 20.48 12.32 0.15
N PRO A 281 20.53 11.08 0.69
CA PRO A 281 20.45 9.88 -0.13
C PRO A 281 19.11 9.84 -0.88
N VAL A 282 19.11 9.20 -2.04
CA VAL A 282 17.85 8.93 -2.76
C VAL A 282 17.00 7.90 -2.03
N SER A 283 15.69 7.93 -2.26
CA SER A 283 14.66 7.13 -1.61
C SER A 283 13.75 6.44 -2.63
N LEU A 284 12.76 5.71 -2.16
CA LEU A 284 11.75 5.10 -3.03
C LEU A 284 10.93 6.15 -3.80
N GLU A 285 10.76 7.36 -3.25
CA GLU A 285 10.15 8.49 -3.95
C GLU A 285 10.93 8.87 -5.20
N ASP A 286 12.26 8.89 -5.11
CA ASP A 286 13.13 9.18 -6.24
C ASP A 286 13.10 8.08 -7.30
N ALA A 287 12.94 6.82 -6.87
CA ALA A 287 12.72 5.71 -7.79
C ALA A 287 11.37 5.87 -8.53
N TYR A 288 10.31 6.28 -7.83
CA TYR A 288 9.02 6.58 -8.47
C TYR A 288 9.15 7.73 -9.48
N ILE A 289 9.81 8.83 -9.13
CA ILE A 289 10.08 9.96 -10.02
C ILE A 289 10.87 9.50 -11.26
N TYR A 290 11.91 8.70 -11.07
CA TYR A 290 12.74 8.18 -12.16
C TYR A 290 11.91 7.37 -13.17
N HIS A 291 11.13 6.41 -12.70
CA HIS A 291 10.31 5.55 -13.56
C HIS A 291 9.10 6.26 -14.20
N THR A 292 8.66 7.39 -13.63
CA THR A 292 7.41 8.04 -14.08
C THR A 292 7.63 9.38 -14.80
N ILE A 293 8.74 10.06 -14.55
CA ILE A 293 9.02 11.41 -15.07
C ILE A 293 10.28 11.43 -15.91
N LEU A 294 11.40 10.87 -15.42
CA LEU A 294 12.67 10.90 -16.12
C LEU A 294 12.79 9.86 -17.25
N GLY A 295 11.78 8.98 -17.41
CA GLY A 295 11.73 8.04 -18.54
C GLY A 295 12.63 6.84 -18.38
N GLY A 296 12.94 6.42 -17.14
CA GLY A 296 13.55 5.12 -16.86
C GLY A 296 12.58 4.02 -17.30
N GLY A 297 12.63 3.67 -18.58
CA GLY A 297 11.75 2.67 -19.17
C GLY A 297 11.94 1.31 -18.50
N VAL A 298 10.83 0.60 -18.36
CA VAL A 298 10.82 -0.84 -18.08
C VAL A 298 11.58 -1.53 -19.21
N GLY A 299 12.82 -1.97 -18.93
CA GLY A 299 13.56 -2.89 -19.77
C GLY A 299 13.07 -4.32 -19.53
#